data_a419c3d96008649a177bc483bff7447e
#
_entry.id   a419c3d96008649a177bc483bff7447e
#
_cell.length_a   1.000
_cell.length_b   1.000
_cell.length_c   1.000
_cell.angle_alpha   90.00
_cell.angle_beta   90.00
_cell.angle_gamma   90.00
#
_symmetry.space_group_name_H-M   'P 1'
#
loop_
_entity.id
_entity.type
_entity.pdbx_description
1 polymer ?
#
loop_
_entity_poly.entity_id
_entity_poly.type
_entity_poly.pdbx_seq_one_letter_code
_entity_poly.pdbx_strand_id
1 'polypeptide(L)'
;MSYKDKDSGDDSRLLDMPGHLIRRLQQIASALFLEQAKAFDFTPVQYAALFAIKNNPGLDQTALCNTIALDRSTIGDVVGRLEKRRLISRANGSADRRTKTLHITAAGNRMIRDIDSAVAATQRLILAPLKPSERVSFMQMLKHLVHLNNEHSRAPLRPNGMRATPRPRGPAPTAPARRQSQPRAARR
;
A
#
# COMPACT_ATOMS: atom_id res chain seq x y z
N MET A 1 -41.91 -6.63 -31.99
CA MET A 1 -41.47 -5.73 -30.92
C MET A 1 -40.04 -6.14 -30.54
N SER A 2 -39.07 -5.39 -31.08
CA SER A 2 -37.63 -5.75 -31.04
C SER A 2 -37.02 -5.15 -29.78
N TYR A 3 -36.63 -6.01 -28.86
CA TYR A 3 -35.87 -5.61 -27.64
C TYR A 3 -34.42 -5.31 -28.11
N LYS A 4 -34.07 -4.05 -28.19
CA LYS A 4 -32.71 -3.59 -28.54
C LYS A 4 -31.79 -3.98 -27.42
N ASP A 5 -30.84 -4.88 -27.70
CA ASP A 5 -29.58 -5.04 -26.96
C ASP A 5 -28.87 -3.67 -26.87
N LYS A 6 -28.96 -3.05 -25.70
CA LYS A 6 -28.11 -1.93 -25.30
C LYS A 6 -27.44 -2.34 -24.01
N ASP A 7 -26.12 -2.32 -24.03
CA ASP A 7 -25.24 -2.26 -22.86
C ASP A 7 -24.21 -3.39 -22.68
N SER A 8 -23.67 -3.95 -23.77
CA SER A 8 -22.44 -4.73 -23.65
C SER A 8 -21.14 -3.93 -23.87
N GLY A 9 -21.26 -2.63 -24.19
CA GLY A 9 -20.10 -1.80 -24.56
C GLY A 9 -19.38 -1.08 -23.42
N ASP A 10 -20.02 -0.87 -22.27
CA ASP A 10 -19.44 -0.06 -21.18
C ASP A 10 -18.69 -0.91 -20.15
N ASP A 11 -19.15 -2.12 -19.88
CA ASP A 11 -18.48 -3.07 -18.98
C ASP A 11 -17.12 -3.52 -19.52
N SER A 12 -16.95 -3.72 -20.82
CA SER A 12 -15.68 -4.10 -21.45
C SER A 12 -14.61 -3.03 -21.26
N ARG A 13 -14.99 -1.75 -21.32
CA ARG A 13 -14.10 -0.61 -21.14
C ARG A 13 -13.51 -0.56 -19.73
N LEU A 14 -14.29 -0.88 -18.69
CA LEU A 14 -13.82 -0.93 -17.31
C LEU A 14 -12.75 -2.02 -17.13
N LEU A 15 -12.96 -3.19 -17.74
CA LEU A 15 -12.07 -4.34 -17.61
C LEU A 15 -10.67 -4.10 -18.21
N ASP A 16 -10.54 -3.17 -19.16
CA ASP A 16 -9.29 -2.81 -19.83
C ASP A 16 -8.58 -1.61 -19.17
N MET A 17 -9.20 -0.99 -18.16
CA MET A 17 -8.58 0.15 -17.47
C MET A 17 -7.41 -0.29 -16.58
N PRO A 18 -6.20 0.32 -16.73
CA PRO A 18 -5.04 -0.04 -15.91
C PRO A 18 -5.30 0.01 -14.42
N GLY A 19 -6.01 1.04 -13.93
CA GLY A 19 -6.36 1.16 -12.51
C GLY A 19 -7.24 0.03 -12.01
N HIS A 20 -8.19 -0.46 -12.83
CA HIS A 20 -9.02 -1.62 -12.51
C HIS A 20 -8.19 -2.91 -12.48
N LEU A 21 -7.33 -3.12 -13.46
CA LEU A 21 -6.46 -4.30 -13.55
C LEU A 21 -5.48 -4.36 -12.37
N ILE A 22 -4.85 -3.23 -12.01
CA ILE A 22 -3.96 -3.12 -10.85
C ILE A 22 -4.71 -3.48 -9.55
N ARG A 23 -5.92 -2.92 -9.35
CA ARG A 23 -6.74 -3.24 -8.19
C ARG A 23 -7.10 -4.73 -8.13
N ARG A 24 -7.49 -5.31 -9.26
CA ARG A 24 -7.81 -6.74 -9.32
C ARG A 24 -6.59 -7.61 -9.06
N LEU A 25 -5.45 -7.28 -9.64
CA LEU A 25 -4.22 -8.02 -9.40
C LEU A 25 -3.79 -7.97 -7.92
N GLN A 26 -3.95 -6.81 -7.28
CA GLN A 26 -3.69 -6.65 -5.86
C GLN A 26 -4.62 -7.52 -4.99
N GLN A 27 -5.91 -7.62 -5.35
CA GLN A 27 -6.86 -8.51 -4.67
C GLN A 27 -6.45 -9.99 -4.82
N ILE A 28 -6.07 -10.41 -6.04
CA ILE A 28 -5.61 -11.78 -6.33
C ILE A 28 -4.33 -12.08 -5.54
N ALA A 29 -3.35 -11.18 -5.57
CA ALA A 29 -2.11 -11.34 -4.82
C ALA A 29 -2.34 -11.49 -3.31
N SER A 30 -3.27 -10.70 -2.76
CA SER A 30 -3.66 -10.79 -1.35
C SER A 30 -4.35 -12.12 -1.03
N ALA A 31 -5.25 -12.61 -1.88
CA ALA A 31 -5.93 -13.89 -1.70
C ALA A 31 -4.94 -15.06 -1.74
N LEU A 32 -4.02 -15.07 -2.71
CA LEU A 32 -2.97 -16.08 -2.82
C LEU A 32 -2.06 -16.09 -1.58
N PHE A 33 -1.70 -14.91 -1.05
CA PHE A 33 -0.93 -14.85 0.19
C PHE A 33 -1.69 -15.45 1.37
N LEU A 34 -2.96 -15.07 1.56
CA LEU A 34 -3.78 -15.56 2.66
C LEU A 34 -3.98 -17.07 2.59
N GLU A 35 -4.11 -17.63 1.39
CA GLU A 35 -4.20 -19.08 1.17
C GLU A 35 -2.89 -19.78 1.54
N GLN A 36 -1.74 -19.32 1.01
CA GLN A 36 -0.45 -19.93 1.27
C GLN A 36 0.00 -19.77 2.72
N ALA A 37 -0.31 -18.64 3.35
CA ALA A 37 0.06 -18.31 4.73
C ALA A 37 -1.03 -18.68 5.75
N LYS A 38 -2.06 -19.44 5.38
CA LYS A 38 -3.21 -19.77 6.22
C LYS A 38 -2.82 -20.36 7.58
N ALA A 39 -1.84 -21.26 7.60
CA ALA A 39 -1.35 -21.91 8.82
C ALA A 39 -0.72 -20.93 9.83
N PHE A 40 -0.30 -19.75 9.36
CA PHE A 40 0.37 -18.75 10.18
C PHE A 40 -0.56 -17.65 10.69
N ASP A 41 -1.79 -17.58 10.18
CA ASP A 41 -2.74 -16.48 10.46
C ASP A 41 -2.06 -15.11 10.29
N PHE A 42 -1.52 -14.86 9.10
CA PHE A 42 -0.72 -13.67 8.80
C PHE A 42 -1.23 -12.98 7.53
N THR A 43 -1.28 -11.64 7.56
CA THR A 43 -1.65 -10.85 6.38
C THR A 43 -0.42 -10.34 5.64
N PRO A 44 -0.54 -9.99 4.33
CA PRO A 44 0.56 -9.39 3.57
C PRO A 44 1.18 -8.16 4.27
N VAL A 45 0.33 -7.31 4.86
CA VAL A 45 0.77 -6.09 5.55
C VAL A 45 1.52 -6.40 6.84
N GLN A 46 1.05 -7.39 7.62
CA GLN A 46 1.75 -7.84 8.83
C GLN A 46 3.12 -8.42 8.48
N TYR A 47 3.21 -9.20 7.41
CA TYR A 47 4.49 -9.71 6.91
C TYR A 47 5.43 -8.56 6.52
N ALA A 48 4.97 -7.62 5.70
CA ALA A 48 5.77 -6.47 5.27
C ALA A 48 6.30 -5.66 6.47
N ALA A 49 5.44 -5.41 7.48
CA ALA A 49 5.81 -4.69 8.68
C ALA A 49 6.86 -5.46 9.52
N LEU A 50 6.63 -6.75 9.75
CA LEU A 50 7.56 -7.59 10.53
C LEU A 50 8.91 -7.72 9.83
N PHE A 51 8.91 -7.90 8.51
CA PHE A 51 10.11 -7.97 7.68
C PHE A 51 10.89 -6.64 7.68
N ALA A 52 10.19 -5.50 7.59
CA ALA A 52 10.82 -4.18 7.67
C ALA A 52 11.46 -3.92 9.04
N ILE A 53 10.78 -4.29 10.14
CA ILE A 53 11.31 -4.17 11.51
C ILE A 53 12.55 -5.05 11.70
N LYS A 54 12.54 -6.26 11.13
CA LYS A 54 13.71 -7.17 11.18
C LYS A 54 14.94 -6.53 10.52
N ASN A 55 14.76 -5.93 9.35
CA ASN A 55 15.86 -5.39 8.55
C ASN A 55 16.30 -3.98 8.95
N ASN A 56 15.50 -3.30 9.81
CA ASN A 56 15.77 -1.95 10.29
C ASN A 56 15.53 -1.88 11.81
N PRO A 57 16.41 -2.45 12.63
CA PRO A 57 16.25 -2.45 14.08
C PRO A 57 16.17 -1.03 14.65
N GLY A 58 15.19 -0.79 15.52
CA GLY A 58 15.06 0.49 16.21
C GLY A 58 14.32 1.57 15.43
N LEU A 59 13.71 1.25 14.25
CA LEU A 59 12.86 2.21 13.59
C LEU A 59 11.60 2.51 14.42
N ASP A 60 11.12 3.74 14.33
CA ASP A 60 9.85 4.13 14.92
C ASP A 60 8.67 3.83 13.97
N GLN A 61 7.46 4.08 14.45
CA GLN A 61 6.24 3.81 13.69
C GLN A 61 6.12 4.70 12.43
N THR A 62 6.66 5.91 12.45
CA THR A 62 6.68 6.83 11.30
C THR A 62 7.67 6.35 10.24
N ALA A 63 8.86 5.93 10.65
CA ALA A 63 9.84 5.34 9.76
C ALA A 63 9.33 4.03 9.15
N LEU A 64 8.59 3.21 9.92
CA LEU A 64 7.94 2.00 9.40
C LEU A 64 6.92 2.33 8.31
N CYS A 65 6.03 3.32 8.53
CA CYS A 65 5.10 3.80 7.49
C CYS A 65 5.81 4.14 6.19
N ASN A 66 6.89 4.90 6.29
CA ASN A 66 7.68 5.34 5.14
C ASN A 66 8.38 4.17 4.44
N THR A 67 8.86 3.18 5.21
CA THR A 67 9.60 2.01 4.68
C THR A 67 8.71 1.06 3.89
N ILE A 68 7.44 0.91 4.29
CA ILE A 68 6.51 -0.03 3.65
C ILE A 68 5.37 0.66 2.88
N ALA A 69 5.44 1.98 2.73
CA ALA A 69 4.43 2.80 2.02
C ALA A 69 3.01 2.56 2.56
N LEU A 70 2.83 2.60 3.88
CA LEU A 70 1.56 2.34 4.56
C LEU A 70 1.08 3.57 5.34
N ASP A 71 -0.24 3.79 5.34
CA ASP A 71 -0.88 4.89 6.09
C ASP A 71 -0.70 4.74 7.60
N ARG A 72 -0.57 5.89 8.30
CA ARG A 72 -0.44 5.93 9.77
C ARG A 72 -1.64 5.35 10.51
N SER A 73 -2.85 5.49 9.97
CA SER A 73 -4.05 4.91 10.55
C SER A 73 -4.01 3.38 10.58
N THR A 74 -3.48 2.77 9.52
CA THR A 74 -3.41 1.31 9.40
C THR A 74 -2.22 0.74 10.18
N ILE A 75 -1.08 1.45 10.24
CA ILE A 75 0.13 0.90 10.86
C ILE A 75 -0.01 0.72 12.37
N GLY A 76 -0.81 1.56 13.05
CA GLY A 76 -1.08 1.44 14.48
C GLY A 76 -1.67 0.09 14.84
N ASP A 77 -2.69 -0.34 14.11
CA ASP A 77 -3.35 -1.64 14.30
C ASP A 77 -2.42 -2.80 13.97
N VAL A 78 -1.64 -2.69 12.88
CA VAL A 78 -0.68 -3.71 12.48
C VAL A 78 0.38 -3.93 13.55
N VAL A 79 1.00 -2.84 14.03
CA VAL A 79 2.02 -2.88 15.10
C VAL A 79 1.41 -3.43 16.39
N GLY A 80 0.20 -3.01 16.77
CA GLY A 80 -0.50 -3.52 17.95
C GLY A 80 -0.76 -5.02 17.88
N ARG A 81 -1.16 -5.54 16.72
CA ARG A 81 -1.36 -7.00 16.51
C ARG A 81 -0.04 -7.78 16.58
N LEU A 82 1.04 -7.27 15.98
CA LEU A 82 2.36 -7.91 16.04
C LEU A 82 2.90 -7.94 17.48
N GLU A 83 2.71 -6.85 18.23
CA GLU A 83 3.10 -6.76 19.63
C GLU A 83 2.27 -7.72 20.52
N LYS A 84 0.95 -7.76 20.36
CA LYS A 84 0.04 -8.70 21.06
C LYS A 84 0.44 -10.15 20.82
N ARG A 85 0.91 -10.48 19.62
CA ARG A 85 1.47 -11.81 19.27
C ARG A 85 2.90 -11.99 19.76
N ARG A 86 3.50 -11.02 20.47
CA ARG A 86 4.88 -11.04 20.97
C ARG A 86 5.94 -11.23 19.86
N LEU A 87 5.62 -10.84 18.61
CA LEU A 87 6.56 -10.93 17.48
C LEU A 87 7.51 -9.73 17.44
N ILE A 88 7.08 -8.62 18.03
CA ILE A 88 7.87 -7.40 18.20
C ILE A 88 7.76 -6.90 19.64
N SER A 89 8.69 -6.02 20.04
CA SER A 89 8.65 -5.25 21.28
C SER A 89 8.85 -3.78 21.00
N ARG A 90 8.39 -2.92 21.92
CA ARG A 90 8.64 -1.48 21.91
C ARG A 90 9.65 -1.12 22.99
N ALA A 91 10.60 -0.27 22.66
CA ALA A 91 11.53 0.32 23.61
C ALA A 91 11.43 1.86 23.56
N ASN A 92 11.94 2.55 24.57
CA ASN A 92 12.10 3.99 24.51
C ASN A 92 13.27 4.33 23.57
N GLY A 93 13.09 5.34 22.70
CA GLY A 93 14.17 5.82 21.87
C GLY A 93 15.34 6.37 22.70
N SER A 94 16.55 6.16 22.23
CA SER A 94 17.74 6.65 22.90
C SER A 94 17.88 8.16 22.86
N ALA A 95 17.46 8.79 21.75
CA ALA A 95 17.54 10.24 21.53
C ALA A 95 16.32 11.00 22.09
N ASP A 96 15.14 10.40 22.06
CA ASP A 96 13.90 10.95 22.61
C ASP A 96 13.05 9.84 23.24
N ARG A 97 12.88 9.92 24.55
CA ARG A 97 12.07 8.95 25.32
C ARG A 97 10.58 8.96 24.95
N ARG A 98 10.08 9.99 24.28
CA ARG A 98 8.71 10.06 23.76
C ARG A 98 8.51 9.21 22.52
N THR A 99 9.58 8.98 21.77
CA THR A 99 9.55 8.15 20.57
C THR A 99 9.72 6.67 20.99
N LYS A 100 8.79 5.81 20.52
CA LYS A 100 8.87 4.37 20.73
C LYS A 100 9.52 3.71 19.52
N THR A 101 10.59 2.99 19.74
CA THR A 101 11.28 2.19 18.72
C THR A 101 10.76 0.75 18.72
N LEU A 102 10.75 0.16 17.53
CA LEU A 102 10.26 -1.20 17.28
C LEU A 102 11.42 -2.16 17.08
N HIS A 103 11.34 -3.31 17.74
CA HIS A 103 12.37 -4.33 17.70
C HIS A 103 11.73 -5.70 17.47
N ILE A 104 12.32 -6.49 16.58
CA ILE A 104 11.87 -7.87 16.38
C ILE A 104 12.30 -8.73 17.57
N THR A 105 11.44 -9.66 17.98
CA THR A 105 11.74 -10.63 19.03
C THR A 105 12.32 -11.93 18.45
N ALA A 106 12.76 -12.85 19.31
CA ALA A 106 13.15 -14.20 18.88
C ALA A 106 11.97 -14.94 18.24
N ALA A 107 10.73 -14.74 18.74
CA ALA A 107 9.52 -15.31 18.15
C ALA A 107 9.22 -14.70 16.77
N GLY A 108 9.41 -13.38 16.60
CA GLY A 108 9.26 -12.72 15.31
C GLY A 108 10.27 -13.23 14.27
N ASN A 109 11.51 -13.44 14.69
CA ASN A 109 12.53 -14.01 13.81
C ASN A 109 12.21 -15.46 13.40
N ARG A 110 11.64 -16.27 14.30
CA ARG A 110 11.14 -17.61 13.94
C ARG A 110 9.99 -17.51 12.93
N MET A 111 8.99 -16.66 13.20
CA MET A 111 7.85 -16.45 12.31
C MET A 111 8.27 -16.09 10.87
N ILE A 112 9.27 -15.19 10.72
CA ILE A 112 9.80 -14.85 9.38
C ILE A 112 10.40 -16.05 8.67
N ARG A 113 11.14 -16.91 9.39
CA ARG A 113 11.72 -18.12 8.76
C ARG A 113 10.65 -19.14 8.39
N ASP A 114 9.70 -19.35 9.29
CA ASP A 114 8.67 -20.37 9.12
C ASP A 114 7.69 -20.04 7.97
N ILE A 115 7.36 -18.76 7.77
CA ILE A 115 6.47 -18.28 6.70
C ILE A 115 7.17 -18.13 5.34
N ASP A 116 8.49 -18.18 5.27
CA ASP A 116 9.28 -17.86 4.07
C ASP A 116 8.87 -18.70 2.84
N SER A 117 8.66 -20.00 3.03
CA SER A 117 8.22 -20.90 1.96
C SER A 117 6.84 -20.52 1.39
N ALA A 118 5.91 -20.11 2.25
CA ALA A 118 4.58 -19.64 1.85
C ALA A 118 4.64 -18.32 1.09
N VAL A 119 5.50 -17.40 1.53
CA VAL A 119 5.77 -16.14 0.82
C VAL A 119 6.37 -16.41 -0.56
N ALA A 120 7.40 -17.27 -0.65
CA ALA A 120 8.01 -17.64 -1.91
C ALA A 120 7.02 -18.34 -2.86
N ALA A 121 6.14 -19.20 -2.35
CA ALA A 121 5.08 -19.84 -3.13
C ALA A 121 4.11 -18.78 -3.68
N THR A 122 3.67 -17.83 -2.85
CA THR A 122 2.81 -16.72 -3.26
C THR A 122 3.42 -15.93 -4.43
N GLN A 123 4.70 -15.54 -4.33
CA GLN A 123 5.36 -14.79 -5.40
C GLN A 123 5.43 -15.58 -6.71
N ARG A 124 5.68 -16.88 -6.63
CA ARG A 124 5.65 -17.76 -7.83
C ARG A 124 4.26 -17.84 -8.44
N LEU A 125 3.20 -17.99 -7.62
CA LEU A 125 1.82 -18.10 -8.07
C LEU A 125 1.31 -16.84 -8.76
N ILE A 126 1.66 -15.65 -8.25
CA ILE A 126 1.31 -14.37 -8.88
C ILE A 126 1.83 -14.31 -10.32
N LEU A 127 3.03 -14.80 -10.55
CA LEU A 127 3.70 -14.74 -11.86
C LEU A 127 3.54 -16.02 -12.69
N ALA A 128 2.90 -17.06 -12.15
CA ALA A 128 2.78 -18.36 -12.81
C ALA A 128 2.15 -18.29 -14.21
N PRO A 129 1.13 -17.45 -14.48
CA PRO A 129 0.52 -17.34 -15.81
C PRO A 129 1.45 -16.79 -16.90
N LEU A 130 2.55 -16.14 -16.53
CA LEU A 130 3.51 -15.52 -17.46
C LEU A 130 4.64 -16.47 -17.84
N LYS A 131 5.08 -16.41 -19.11
CA LYS A 131 6.29 -17.08 -19.57
C LYS A 131 7.53 -16.49 -18.87
N PRO A 132 8.64 -17.23 -18.75
CA PRO A 132 9.84 -16.73 -18.05
C PRO A 132 10.34 -15.36 -18.54
N SER A 133 10.38 -15.13 -19.85
CA SER A 133 10.77 -13.83 -20.44
C SER A 133 9.81 -12.70 -20.09
N GLU A 134 8.50 -12.99 -20.08
CA GLU A 134 7.44 -12.03 -19.73
C GLU A 134 7.51 -11.61 -18.26
N ARG A 135 7.90 -12.54 -17.35
CA ARG A 135 8.06 -12.24 -15.91
C ARG A 135 9.11 -11.16 -15.68
N VAL A 136 10.24 -11.24 -16.38
CA VAL A 136 11.32 -10.25 -16.27
C VAL A 136 10.81 -8.88 -16.73
N SER A 137 10.19 -8.81 -17.91
CA SER A 137 9.65 -7.58 -18.48
C SER A 137 8.54 -6.98 -17.59
N PHE A 138 7.62 -7.81 -17.11
CA PHE A 138 6.55 -7.38 -16.20
C PHE A 138 7.12 -6.77 -14.92
N MET A 139 8.10 -7.42 -14.28
CA MET A 139 8.72 -6.90 -13.05
C MET A 139 9.47 -5.59 -13.29
N GLN A 140 10.10 -5.42 -14.47
CA GLN A 140 10.75 -4.15 -14.82
C GLN A 140 9.71 -3.03 -14.99
N MET A 141 8.64 -3.27 -15.75
CA MET A 141 7.54 -2.29 -15.95
C MET A 141 6.86 -1.94 -14.63
N LEU A 142 6.58 -2.93 -13.79
CA LEU A 142 5.94 -2.70 -12.49
C LEU A 142 6.83 -1.84 -11.57
N LYS A 143 8.12 -2.14 -11.48
CA LYS A 143 9.09 -1.32 -10.72
C LYS A 143 9.14 0.11 -11.25
N HIS A 144 9.15 0.29 -12.58
CA HIS A 144 9.18 1.60 -13.22
C HIS A 144 7.93 2.42 -12.87
N LEU A 145 6.75 1.84 -13.02
CA LEU A 145 5.48 2.48 -12.67
C LEU A 145 5.42 2.89 -11.19
N VAL A 146 5.81 1.98 -10.29
CA VAL A 146 5.81 2.25 -8.84
C VAL A 146 6.80 3.36 -8.49
N HIS A 147 8.00 3.35 -9.09
CA HIS A 147 9.02 4.37 -8.83
C HIS A 147 8.60 5.76 -9.30
N LEU A 148 8.16 5.88 -10.55
CA LEU A 148 7.78 7.18 -11.13
C LEU A 148 6.50 7.78 -10.50
N ASN A 149 5.58 6.93 -10.05
CA ASN A 149 4.33 7.39 -9.44
C ASN A 149 4.39 7.45 -7.89
N ASN A 150 5.56 7.24 -7.28
CA ASN A 150 5.71 7.20 -5.83
C ASN A 150 5.12 8.43 -5.12
N GLU A 151 5.37 9.64 -5.65
CA GLU A 151 4.91 10.90 -5.05
C GLU A 151 3.38 11.10 -5.14
N HIS A 152 2.69 10.36 -6.01
CA HIS A 152 1.21 10.35 -6.08
C HIS A 152 0.57 9.47 -5.01
N SER A 153 1.36 8.63 -4.32
CA SER A 153 0.87 7.81 -3.22
C SER A 153 0.45 8.66 -2.02
N ARG A 154 -0.58 8.22 -1.29
CA ARG A 154 -0.93 8.78 0.02
C ARG A 154 0.15 8.54 1.08
N ALA A 155 0.89 7.46 0.92
CA ALA A 155 2.04 7.08 1.75
C ALA A 155 3.23 6.76 0.83
N PRO A 156 3.96 7.75 0.31
CA PRO A 156 5.11 7.52 -0.54
C PRO A 156 6.18 6.69 0.16
N LEU A 157 6.74 5.71 -0.56
CA LEU A 157 7.88 4.93 -0.08
C LEU A 157 9.08 5.86 0.12
N ARG A 158 9.63 5.87 1.33
CA ARG A 158 10.82 6.67 1.69
C ARG A 158 11.79 5.79 2.46
N PRO A 159 12.73 5.14 1.79
CA PRO A 159 13.78 4.38 2.47
C PRO A 159 14.55 5.28 3.46
N ASN A 160 15.00 4.70 4.57
CA ASN A 160 15.70 5.42 5.63
C ASN A 160 16.81 6.32 5.06
N GLY A 161 16.74 7.65 5.33
CA GLY A 161 17.71 8.66 4.91
C GLY A 161 17.21 9.66 3.86
N MET A 162 16.12 9.41 3.15
CA MET A 162 15.54 10.39 2.23
C MET A 162 14.62 11.37 2.96
N ARG A 163 15.00 12.65 3.01
CA ARG A 163 14.12 13.74 3.46
C ARG A 163 12.93 13.87 2.49
N ALA A 164 11.74 14.14 3.03
CA ALA A 164 10.57 14.45 2.24
C ALA A 164 10.84 15.69 1.35
N THR A 165 10.72 15.54 0.04
CA THR A 165 10.56 16.71 -0.83
C THR A 165 9.18 17.33 -0.53
N PRO A 166 9.07 18.66 -0.39
CA PRO A 166 7.78 19.31 -0.17
C PRO A 166 6.84 18.93 -1.32
N ARG A 167 5.64 18.50 -0.99
CA ARG A 167 4.60 18.23 -1.99
C ARG A 167 4.39 19.52 -2.80
N PRO A 168 4.43 19.49 -4.14
CA PRO A 168 3.99 20.63 -4.93
C PRO A 168 2.56 20.97 -4.50
N ARG A 169 2.34 22.20 -4.05
CA ARG A 169 0.98 22.67 -3.74
C ARG A 169 0.20 22.59 -5.05
N GLY A 170 -0.80 21.73 -5.09
CA GLY A 170 -1.77 21.71 -6.18
C GLY A 170 -2.33 23.12 -6.38
N PRO A 171 -2.79 23.46 -7.60
CA PRO A 171 -3.40 24.76 -7.85
C PRO A 171 -4.50 25.00 -6.81
N ALA A 172 -4.47 26.20 -6.22
CA ALA A 172 -5.49 26.60 -5.24
C ALA A 172 -6.88 26.46 -5.90
N PRO A 173 -7.88 25.97 -5.15
CA PRO A 173 -9.24 25.91 -5.68
C PRO A 173 -9.64 27.33 -6.11
N THR A 174 -9.96 27.49 -7.41
CA THR A 174 -10.52 28.72 -7.95
C THR A 174 -11.80 29.04 -7.19
N ALA A 175 -11.81 30.18 -6.52
CA ALA A 175 -12.99 30.66 -5.80
C ALA A 175 -14.20 30.71 -6.75
N PRO A 176 -15.39 30.29 -6.31
CA PRO A 176 -16.58 30.35 -7.17
C PRO A 176 -16.84 31.80 -7.55
N ALA A 177 -17.03 32.03 -8.84
CA ALA A 177 -17.36 33.36 -9.38
C ALA A 177 -18.55 33.96 -8.62
N ARG A 178 -18.32 35.13 -8.05
CA ARG A 178 -19.35 35.93 -7.34
C ARG A 178 -20.51 36.17 -8.29
N ARG A 179 -21.68 35.56 -8.08
CA ARG A 179 -22.90 35.82 -8.80
C ARG A 179 -23.20 37.34 -8.70
N GLN A 180 -23.09 38.04 -9.83
CA GLN A 180 -23.57 39.42 -9.91
C GLN A 180 -25.07 39.42 -9.71
N SER A 181 -25.52 40.11 -8.64
CA SER A 181 -26.92 40.37 -8.34
C SER A 181 -27.49 41.29 -9.46
N GLN A 182 -28.41 40.78 -10.24
CA GLN A 182 -29.20 41.59 -11.16
C GLN A 182 -30.06 42.60 -10.37
N PRO A 183 -30.13 43.86 -10.84
CA PRO A 183 -30.99 44.86 -10.21
C PRO A 183 -32.48 44.53 -10.48
N ARG A 184 -33.26 44.52 -9.41
CA ARG A 184 -34.71 44.35 -9.44
C ARG A 184 -35.35 45.54 -10.22
N ALA A 185 -35.97 45.27 -11.36
CA ALA A 185 -36.78 46.26 -12.09
C ALA A 185 -37.99 46.67 -11.21
N ALA A 186 -38.12 47.97 -10.96
CA ALA A 186 -39.29 48.58 -10.30
C ALA A 186 -40.49 48.49 -11.26
N ARG A 187 -41.56 47.88 -10.79
CA ARG A 187 -42.88 47.98 -11.42
C ARG A 187 -43.59 49.24 -10.89
N ARG A 188 -43.97 50.09 -11.86
CA ARG A 188 -45.05 51.07 -11.69
C ARG A 188 -46.40 50.43 -12.00
#